data_10b2f6d35b5c0adfef66f865c228dd9a
#
_entry.id   10b2f6d35b5c0adfef66f865c228dd9a
#
_cell.length_a   1.000
_cell.length_b   1.000
_cell.length_c   1.000
_cell.angle_alpha   90.00
_cell.angle_beta   90.00
_cell.angle_gamma   90.00
#
_symmetry.space_group_name_H-M   'P 1'
#
loop_
_entity.id
_entity.type
_entity.pdbx_description
1 polymer ?
#
loop_
_entity_poly.entity_id
_entity_poly.type
_entity_poly.pdbx_seq_one_letter_code
_entity_poly.pdbx_strand_id
1 'polypeptide(L)'
;MIEESRRPSLGDVRIGVLHHARSSLIRSGYMIGPMSDRWRARGAEVIDIIGTGTSVPLDVLLCHVDLSVVPEEYRRFAQNHPRVINLSATDIRKRSYLDDLVGIDDPYSGPVIVKSNLNHGGFPERLLEPRGSGLGRIANGILRRLRRRIGMVDEIRYKSDYVIHQERSSVPPVRFHDGSVIQPFRPERQDGNFVLREYYFLGDIEILNTEVGSDPVLTTGRQVECIQDSPPAEVRAIRDRLRLDYGKIDYGCPDGEVIVYDANKCVGTRSNPGEAVLKLAAVLSQGIDTWIESTPSS
;
A
#
# COMPACT_ATOMS: atom_id res chain seq x y z
N MET A 1 6.40 21.85 -6.88
CA MET A 1 7.52 20.90 -7.05
C MET A 1 8.05 20.54 -5.68
N ILE A 2 8.44 19.27 -5.47
CA ILE A 2 9.13 18.84 -4.25
C ILE A 2 10.63 19.12 -4.39
N GLU A 3 11.26 19.64 -3.33
CA GLU A 3 12.69 19.94 -3.28
C GLU A 3 13.36 19.12 -2.18
N GLU A 4 14.53 18.57 -2.50
CA GLU A 4 15.38 17.87 -1.52
C GLU A 4 16.18 18.92 -0.72
N SER A 5 15.86 19.09 0.56
CA SER A 5 16.65 19.93 1.46
C SER A 5 17.87 19.17 1.97
N ARG A 6 18.96 19.89 2.21
CA ARG A 6 20.16 19.29 2.85
C ARG A 6 19.83 18.98 4.31
N ARG A 7 19.87 17.70 4.67
CA ARG A 7 19.58 17.20 6.02
C ARG A 7 20.88 16.84 6.77
N PRO A 8 20.86 16.82 8.12
CA PRO A 8 22.02 16.43 8.92
C PRO A 8 22.46 14.99 8.62
N SER A 9 23.67 14.67 9.03
CA SER A 9 24.21 13.30 8.95
C SER A 9 23.39 12.36 9.85
N LEU A 10 23.25 11.11 9.41
CA LEU A 10 22.73 9.98 10.18
C LEU A 10 23.85 9.04 10.64
N GLY A 11 25.09 9.58 10.78
CA GLY A 11 26.22 8.79 11.30
C GLY A 11 25.84 8.10 12.61
N ASP A 12 26.24 6.84 12.75
CA ASP A 12 25.97 5.96 13.89
C ASP A 12 24.51 5.52 14.10
N VAL A 13 23.55 5.97 13.25
CA VAL A 13 22.15 5.51 13.31
C VAL A 13 22.00 4.17 12.61
N ARG A 14 21.37 3.20 13.29
CA ARG A 14 21.07 1.87 12.77
C ARG A 14 19.57 1.75 12.49
N ILE A 15 19.21 1.63 11.20
CA ILE A 15 17.83 1.52 10.73
C ILE A 15 17.57 0.09 10.29
N GLY A 16 16.65 -0.61 10.95
CA GLY A 16 16.18 -1.93 10.56
C GLY A 16 15.00 -1.83 9.59
N VAL A 17 14.95 -2.69 8.59
CA VAL A 17 13.77 -2.90 7.73
C VAL A 17 13.34 -4.34 7.88
N LEU A 18 12.18 -4.56 8.52
CA LEU A 18 11.65 -5.88 8.81
C LEU A 18 10.82 -6.41 7.64
N HIS A 19 11.28 -7.52 7.05
CA HIS A 19 10.62 -8.20 5.95
C HIS A 19 10.00 -9.53 6.38
N HIS A 20 8.99 -9.98 5.67
CA HIS A 20 8.45 -11.33 5.86
C HIS A 20 9.52 -12.40 5.54
N ALA A 21 9.56 -13.50 6.31
CA ALA A 21 10.57 -14.57 6.20
C ALA A 21 10.67 -15.20 4.78
N ARG A 22 9.63 -15.09 3.98
CA ARG A 22 9.58 -15.59 2.60
C ARG A 22 9.69 -14.48 1.54
N SER A 23 9.98 -13.25 1.93
CA SER A 23 10.13 -12.16 0.99
C SER A 23 11.37 -12.38 0.12
N SER A 24 11.17 -12.46 -1.19
CA SER A 24 12.25 -12.51 -2.18
C SER A 24 12.59 -11.14 -2.76
N LEU A 25 11.69 -10.17 -2.56
CA LEU A 25 11.81 -8.80 -3.06
C LEU A 25 12.12 -7.84 -1.90
N ILE A 26 13.24 -8.06 -1.21
CA ILE A 26 13.55 -7.37 0.05
C ILE A 26 13.34 -5.86 -0.08
N ARG A 27 14.01 -5.20 -1.04
CA ARG A 27 13.85 -3.76 -1.32
C ARG A 27 13.55 -3.46 -2.79
N SER A 28 13.76 -4.41 -3.67
CA SER A 28 13.48 -4.25 -5.10
C SER A 28 11.99 -4.19 -5.35
N GLY A 29 11.54 -3.20 -6.10
CA GLY A 29 10.11 -2.98 -6.38
C GLY A 29 9.33 -2.26 -5.28
N TYR A 30 10.03 -1.73 -4.27
CA TYR A 30 9.43 -0.92 -3.19
C TYR A 30 10.15 0.41 -3.00
N MET A 31 9.41 1.43 -2.57
CA MET A 31 9.92 2.77 -2.25
C MET A 31 11.00 2.73 -1.16
N ILE A 32 10.93 1.76 -0.27
CA ILE A 32 11.93 1.56 0.80
C ILE A 32 13.34 1.31 0.25
N GLY A 33 13.49 0.80 -0.99
CA GLY A 33 14.78 0.61 -1.63
C GLY A 33 15.52 1.94 -1.82
N PRO A 34 15.03 2.85 -2.69
CA PRO A 34 15.66 4.15 -2.88
C PRO A 34 15.71 5.02 -1.61
N MET A 35 14.75 4.90 -0.68
CA MET A 35 14.82 5.57 0.63
C MET A 35 16.01 5.06 1.45
N SER A 36 16.23 3.75 1.48
CA SER A 36 17.37 3.13 2.18
C SER A 36 18.71 3.64 1.63
N ASP A 37 18.79 3.83 0.31
CA ASP A 37 20.00 4.38 -0.32
C ASP A 37 20.25 5.82 0.10
N ARG A 38 19.20 6.63 0.29
CA ARG A 38 19.30 8.00 0.84
C ARG A 38 19.75 8.00 2.30
N TRP A 39 19.25 7.09 3.14
CA TRP A 39 19.68 6.97 4.52
C TRP A 39 21.17 6.57 4.62
N ARG A 40 21.62 5.61 3.78
CA ARG A 40 23.05 5.25 3.68
C ARG A 40 23.90 6.41 3.21
N ALA A 41 23.45 7.17 2.22
CA ALA A 41 24.16 8.36 1.73
C ALA A 41 24.31 9.45 2.82
N ARG A 42 23.41 9.46 3.84
CA ARG A 42 23.50 10.31 5.03
C ARG A 42 24.33 9.69 6.15
N GLY A 43 24.86 8.48 5.99
CA GLY A 43 25.75 7.81 6.94
C GLY A 43 25.09 6.71 7.79
N ALA A 44 23.78 6.44 7.67
CA ALA A 44 23.11 5.38 8.44
C ALA A 44 23.56 3.98 8.02
N GLU A 45 23.62 3.05 8.98
CA GLU A 45 23.65 1.62 8.72
C GLU A 45 22.22 1.13 8.51
N VAL A 46 21.89 0.64 7.29
CA VAL A 46 20.55 0.11 6.99
C VAL A 46 20.61 -1.41 6.87
N ILE A 47 19.88 -2.10 7.75
CA ILE A 47 19.92 -3.56 7.96
C ILE A 47 18.58 -4.16 7.55
N ASP A 48 18.60 -5.12 6.61
CA ASP A 48 17.40 -5.92 6.31
C ASP A 48 17.27 -7.08 7.30
N ILE A 49 16.12 -7.17 7.94
CA ILE A 49 15.77 -8.25 8.87
C ILE A 49 14.72 -9.13 8.19
N ILE A 50 15.08 -10.39 7.92
CA ILE A 50 14.22 -11.34 7.23
C ILE A 50 13.64 -12.31 8.25
N GLY A 51 12.31 -12.21 8.47
CA GLY A 51 11.64 -12.98 9.52
C GLY A 51 11.96 -12.45 10.92
N THR A 52 11.64 -13.26 11.94
CA THR A 52 11.72 -12.88 13.36
C THR A 52 12.79 -13.64 14.14
N GLY A 53 13.65 -14.39 13.43
CA GLY A 53 14.64 -15.26 14.07
C GLY A 53 15.92 -14.57 14.55
N THR A 54 16.20 -13.34 14.11
CA THR A 54 17.44 -12.63 14.45
C THR A 54 17.10 -11.23 14.94
N SER A 55 17.52 -10.90 16.15
CA SER A 55 17.44 -9.56 16.72
C SER A 55 18.82 -8.92 16.67
N VAL A 56 18.86 -7.64 16.25
CA VAL A 56 20.06 -6.80 16.26
C VAL A 56 19.73 -5.49 16.96
N PRO A 57 20.68 -4.83 17.62
CA PRO A 57 20.46 -3.49 18.18
C PRO A 57 20.12 -2.51 17.06
N LEU A 58 19.06 -1.75 17.20
CA LEU A 58 18.58 -0.75 16.23
C LEU A 58 18.14 0.52 16.96
N ASP A 59 18.28 1.65 16.30
CA ASP A 59 17.70 2.91 16.76
C ASP A 59 16.26 3.08 16.28
N VAL A 60 15.96 2.62 15.05
CA VAL A 60 14.62 2.63 14.46
C VAL A 60 14.40 1.34 13.68
N LEU A 61 13.21 0.74 13.83
CA LEU A 61 12.74 -0.39 13.02
C LEU A 61 11.56 0.04 12.16
N LEU A 62 11.61 -0.20 10.84
CA LEU A 62 10.46 -0.05 9.97
C LEU A 62 9.84 -1.42 9.70
N CYS A 63 8.56 -1.58 10.06
CA CYS A 63 7.80 -2.81 9.83
C CYS A 63 7.33 -2.87 8.37
N HIS A 64 8.14 -3.48 7.49
CA HIS A 64 7.89 -3.63 6.06
C HIS A 64 7.44 -5.05 5.70
N VAL A 65 6.45 -5.55 6.43
CA VAL A 65 5.81 -6.85 6.16
C VAL A 65 4.66 -6.64 5.19
N ASP A 66 4.86 -6.98 3.91
CA ASP A 66 3.88 -6.73 2.83
C ASP A 66 2.77 -7.79 2.84
N LEU A 67 1.90 -7.71 3.85
CA LEU A 67 0.67 -8.46 3.99
C LEU A 67 -0.44 -7.52 4.42
N SER A 68 -1.67 -7.73 3.98
CA SER A 68 -2.82 -6.89 4.39
C SER A 68 -3.06 -6.97 5.90
N VAL A 69 -2.81 -8.14 6.49
CA VAL A 69 -2.81 -8.34 7.95
C VAL A 69 -1.42 -8.80 8.39
N VAL A 70 -0.79 -8.04 9.28
CA VAL A 70 0.53 -8.39 9.82
C VAL A 70 0.39 -9.55 10.81
N PRO A 71 1.10 -10.67 10.61
CA PRO A 71 1.08 -11.77 11.57
C PRO A 71 1.60 -11.34 12.95
N GLU A 72 0.99 -11.89 13.99
CA GLU A 72 1.28 -11.52 15.38
C GLU A 72 2.77 -11.72 15.76
N GLU A 73 3.44 -12.71 15.18
CA GLU A 73 4.86 -12.95 15.42
C GLU A 73 5.75 -11.76 15.02
N TYR A 74 5.42 -11.08 13.91
CA TYR A 74 6.16 -9.88 13.46
C TYR A 74 5.87 -8.68 14.36
N ARG A 75 4.62 -8.53 14.81
CA ARG A 75 4.24 -7.48 15.74
C ARG A 75 4.97 -7.64 17.08
N ARG A 76 5.00 -8.86 17.65
CA ARG A 76 5.73 -9.15 18.89
C ARG A 76 7.24 -8.92 18.73
N PHE A 77 7.81 -9.33 17.61
CA PHE A 77 9.22 -9.07 17.32
C PHE A 77 9.49 -7.56 17.29
N ALA A 78 8.68 -6.80 16.57
CA ALA A 78 8.83 -5.36 16.42
C ALA A 78 8.72 -4.63 17.77
N GLN A 79 7.81 -5.03 18.65
CA GLN A 79 7.62 -4.44 19.99
C GLN A 79 8.87 -4.48 20.89
N ASN A 80 9.84 -5.33 20.59
CA ASN A 80 11.10 -5.39 21.34
C ASN A 80 12.12 -4.29 20.96
N HIS A 81 11.76 -3.42 19.99
CA HIS A 81 12.64 -2.34 19.54
C HIS A 81 12.13 -0.99 20.06
N PRO A 82 13.03 -0.03 20.35
CA PRO A 82 12.69 1.22 21.06
C PRO A 82 11.82 2.17 20.23
N ARG A 83 11.96 2.13 18.89
CA ARG A 83 11.19 2.97 17.96
C ARG A 83 10.81 2.15 16.75
N VAL A 84 9.50 2.05 16.46
CA VAL A 84 8.99 1.20 15.38
C VAL A 84 7.99 1.95 14.51
N ILE A 85 8.36 2.15 13.25
CA ILE A 85 7.49 2.71 12.22
C ILE A 85 6.50 1.63 11.77
N ASN A 86 5.21 1.95 11.71
CA ASN A 86 4.10 1.07 11.37
C ASN A 86 3.86 -0.10 12.36
N LEU A 87 4.28 0.03 13.63
CA LEU A 87 4.00 -0.99 14.65
C LEU A 87 2.50 -1.30 14.79
N SER A 88 1.68 -0.24 14.78
CA SER A 88 0.24 -0.32 15.00
C SER A 88 -0.57 -0.50 13.70
N ALA A 89 0.06 -0.44 12.54
CA ALA A 89 -0.57 -0.63 11.22
C ALA A 89 -0.75 -2.12 10.90
N THR A 90 -1.57 -2.82 11.68
CA THR A 90 -1.65 -4.30 11.65
C THR A 90 -2.64 -4.85 10.64
N ASP A 91 -3.68 -4.09 10.26
CA ASP A 91 -4.71 -4.50 9.30
C ASP A 91 -5.06 -3.34 8.35
N ILE A 92 -4.73 -3.50 7.08
CA ILE A 92 -5.01 -2.54 6.00
C ILE A 92 -5.98 -3.12 4.97
N ARG A 93 -6.79 -4.11 5.35
CA ARG A 93 -7.85 -4.61 4.47
C ARG A 93 -8.87 -3.50 4.22
N LYS A 94 -9.41 -3.45 3.00
CA LYS A 94 -10.30 -2.37 2.57
C LYS A 94 -11.53 -2.19 3.47
N ARG A 95 -12.10 -3.29 3.97
CA ARG A 95 -13.23 -3.24 4.92
C ARG A 95 -12.90 -2.60 6.27
N SER A 96 -11.62 -2.47 6.63
CA SER A 96 -11.23 -1.86 7.91
C SER A 96 -11.24 -0.33 7.88
N TYR A 97 -11.27 0.28 6.67
CA TYR A 97 -11.16 1.73 6.54
C TYR A 97 -12.07 2.39 5.50
N LEU A 98 -12.67 1.62 4.55
CA LEU A 98 -13.63 2.16 3.61
C LEU A 98 -15.03 2.14 4.23
N ASP A 99 -15.67 3.29 4.29
CA ASP A 99 -17.01 3.47 4.87
C ASP A 99 -18.12 3.45 3.80
N ASP A 100 -17.76 3.59 2.50
CA ASP A 100 -18.65 3.67 1.35
C ASP A 100 -18.89 2.32 0.65
N LEU A 101 -18.78 1.20 1.36
CA LEU A 101 -18.96 -0.12 0.79
C LEU A 101 -20.45 -0.46 0.60
N VAL A 102 -20.75 -1.02 -0.56
CA VAL A 102 -22.10 -1.38 -0.98
C VAL A 102 -22.40 -2.85 -0.67
N GLY A 103 -23.46 -3.11 0.06
CA GLY A 103 -23.97 -4.45 0.39
C GLY A 103 -24.88 -5.03 -0.68
N ILE A 104 -25.27 -6.33 -0.49
CA ILE A 104 -26.17 -7.02 -1.44
C ILE A 104 -27.57 -6.41 -1.47
N ASP A 105 -28.05 -5.88 -0.36
CA ASP A 105 -29.39 -5.27 -0.22
C ASP A 105 -29.33 -3.73 -0.21
N ASP A 106 -28.17 -3.14 -0.53
CA ASP A 106 -27.97 -1.69 -0.52
C ASP A 106 -28.82 -1.03 -1.64
N PRO A 107 -29.50 0.11 -1.39
CA PRO A 107 -30.30 0.81 -2.39
C PRO A 107 -29.48 1.53 -3.47
N TYR A 108 -28.16 1.58 -3.35
CA TYR A 108 -27.30 2.22 -4.35
C TYR A 108 -27.50 1.63 -5.75
N SER A 109 -27.77 2.47 -6.73
CA SER A 109 -28.08 2.07 -8.11
C SER A 109 -27.04 2.48 -9.15
N GLY A 110 -26.02 3.27 -8.75
CA GLY A 110 -24.98 3.74 -9.65
C GLY A 110 -23.89 2.71 -9.98
N PRO A 111 -22.88 3.14 -10.75
CA PRO A 111 -21.73 2.29 -11.07
C PRO A 111 -20.95 1.87 -9.82
N VAL A 112 -20.48 0.63 -9.82
CA VAL A 112 -19.67 0.06 -8.72
C VAL A 112 -18.44 -0.64 -9.27
N ILE A 113 -17.39 -0.69 -8.45
CA ILE A 113 -16.19 -1.46 -8.71
C ILE A 113 -16.07 -2.61 -7.71
N VAL A 114 -15.83 -3.81 -8.21
CA VAL A 114 -15.57 -5.00 -7.39
C VAL A 114 -14.06 -5.18 -7.25
N LYS A 115 -13.57 -5.12 -6.01
CA LYS A 115 -12.15 -5.23 -5.67
C LYS A 115 -11.89 -6.35 -4.68
N SER A 116 -10.66 -6.84 -4.58
CA SER A 116 -10.23 -7.66 -3.45
C SER A 116 -10.27 -6.84 -2.15
N ASN A 117 -10.71 -7.46 -1.05
CA ASN A 117 -10.57 -6.88 0.29
C ASN A 117 -9.10 -6.76 0.71
N LEU A 118 -8.22 -7.60 0.14
CA LEU A 118 -6.79 -7.57 0.40
C LEU A 118 -6.09 -6.45 -0.39
N ASN A 119 -4.98 -5.98 0.15
CA ASN A 119 -4.12 -5.01 -0.53
C ASN A 119 -3.54 -5.63 -1.82
N HIS A 120 -3.33 -4.80 -2.83
CA HIS A 120 -2.74 -5.19 -4.11
C HIS A 120 -3.36 -6.46 -4.73
N GLY A 121 -4.69 -6.66 -4.57
CA GLY A 121 -5.40 -7.84 -5.04
C GLY A 121 -5.06 -9.14 -4.33
N GLY A 122 -4.39 -9.09 -3.15
CA GLY A 122 -3.89 -10.26 -2.44
C GLY A 122 -2.67 -10.89 -3.10
N PHE A 123 -1.95 -10.15 -3.95
CA PHE A 123 -0.73 -10.65 -4.59
C PHE A 123 0.38 -10.97 -3.58
N PRO A 124 0.68 -10.11 -2.57
CA PRO A 124 1.68 -10.42 -1.56
C PRO A 124 1.36 -11.69 -0.75
N GLU A 125 0.10 -11.86 -0.35
CA GLU A 125 -0.35 -13.06 0.39
C GLU A 125 -0.03 -14.34 -0.39
N ARG A 126 -0.34 -14.35 -1.70
CA ARG A 126 -0.06 -15.53 -2.55
C ARG A 126 1.42 -15.79 -2.79
N LEU A 127 2.27 -14.75 -2.81
CA LEU A 127 3.73 -14.92 -2.90
C LEU A 127 4.30 -15.53 -1.62
N LEU A 128 3.73 -15.17 -0.48
CA LEU A 128 4.21 -15.53 0.85
C LEU A 128 3.56 -16.82 1.38
N GLU A 129 2.49 -17.31 0.75
CA GLU A 129 1.91 -18.61 1.06
C GLU A 129 2.93 -19.76 0.84
N PRO A 130 2.85 -20.84 1.65
CA PRO A 130 3.64 -22.05 1.41
C PRO A 130 3.36 -22.58 0.00
N ARG A 131 4.40 -22.67 -0.83
CA ARG A 131 4.25 -23.29 -2.15
C ARG A 131 3.90 -24.75 -1.96
N GLY A 132 2.61 -25.10 -2.15
CA GLY A 132 2.17 -26.49 -2.20
C GLY A 132 2.95 -27.32 -3.23
N SER A 133 2.95 -28.65 -3.11
CA SER A 133 3.60 -29.57 -4.05
C SER A 133 3.26 -29.25 -5.50
N GLY A 134 4.17 -29.49 -6.43
CA GLY A 134 3.99 -29.17 -7.87
C GLY A 134 2.69 -29.74 -8.46
N LEU A 135 2.23 -30.90 -7.97
CA LEU A 135 0.95 -31.54 -8.32
C LEU A 135 -0.26 -30.69 -7.91
N GLY A 136 -0.24 -30.07 -6.72
CA GLY A 136 -1.32 -29.18 -6.27
C GLY A 136 -1.47 -27.92 -7.13
N ARG A 137 -0.36 -27.39 -7.68
CA ARG A 137 -0.41 -26.22 -8.60
C ARG A 137 -1.04 -26.57 -9.94
N ILE A 138 -0.75 -27.75 -10.48
CA ILE A 138 -1.35 -28.22 -11.75
C ILE A 138 -2.85 -28.47 -11.55
N ALA A 139 -3.23 -29.16 -10.46
CA ALA A 139 -4.62 -29.42 -10.13
C ALA A 139 -5.42 -28.12 -9.93
N ASN A 140 -4.88 -27.13 -9.21
CA ASN A 140 -5.51 -25.82 -9.04
C ASN A 140 -5.60 -25.02 -10.35
N GLY A 141 -4.63 -25.14 -11.25
CA GLY A 141 -4.66 -24.53 -12.57
C GLY A 141 -5.76 -25.12 -13.48
N ILE A 142 -5.93 -26.45 -13.44
CA ILE A 142 -6.98 -27.15 -14.18
C ILE A 142 -8.36 -26.80 -13.61
N LEU A 143 -8.53 -26.85 -12.28
CA LEU A 143 -9.76 -26.51 -11.60
C LEU A 143 -10.22 -25.06 -11.90
N ARG A 144 -9.28 -24.12 -11.96
CA ARG A 144 -9.54 -22.72 -12.32
C ARG A 144 -10.02 -22.59 -13.77
N ARG A 145 -9.39 -23.29 -14.73
CA ARG A 145 -9.85 -23.30 -16.13
C ARG A 145 -11.26 -23.89 -16.27
N LEU A 146 -11.55 -24.92 -15.48
CA LEU A 146 -12.88 -25.54 -15.46
C LEU A 146 -13.91 -24.59 -14.86
N ARG A 147 -13.61 -23.92 -13.73
CA ARG A 147 -14.47 -22.91 -13.10
C ARG A 147 -14.79 -21.76 -14.05
N ARG A 148 -13.81 -21.24 -14.79
CA ARG A 148 -14.05 -20.25 -15.85
C ARG A 148 -15.00 -20.75 -16.93
N ARG A 149 -14.85 -22.00 -17.38
CA ARG A 149 -15.73 -22.57 -18.42
C ARG A 149 -17.19 -22.72 -18.00
N ILE A 150 -17.45 -22.93 -16.72
CA ILE A 150 -18.80 -23.08 -16.17
C ILE A 150 -19.34 -21.76 -15.59
N GLY A 151 -18.71 -20.61 -15.93
CA GLY A 151 -19.18 -19.28 -15.50
C GLY A 151 -19.01 -18.98 -14.01
N MET A 152 -18.25 -19.81 -13.27
CA MET A 152 -17.90 -19.49 -11.90
C MET A 152 -16.95 -18.28 -11.89
N VAL A 153 -17.29 -17.27 -11.08
CA VAL A 153 -16.55 -16.02 -10.97
C VAL A 153 -15.18 -16.29 -10.37
N ASP A 154 -14.12 -15.96 -11.11
CA ASP A 154 -12.75 -16.12 -10.65
C ASP A 154 -12.48 -15.21 -9.44
N GLU A 155 -11.66 -15.70 -8.53
CA GLU A 155 -11.08 -14.90 -7.43
C GLU A 155 -10.30 -13.72 -7.99
N ILE A 156 -10.49 -12.53 -7.42
CA ILE A 156 -9.73 -11.34 -7.75
C ILE A 156 -8.30 -11.52 -7.22
N ARG A 157 -7.32 -11.50 -8.12
CA ARG A 157 -5.90 -11.77 -7.79
C ARG A 157 -4.97 -10.61 -8.09
N TYR A 158 -5.39 -9.73 -9.00
CA TYR A 158 -4.61 -8.57 -9.44
C TYR A 158 -5.54 -7.37 -9.59
N LYS A 159 -4.99 -6.17 -9.62
CA LYS A 159 -5.77 -4.95 -9.95
C LYS A 159 -6.42 -5.05 -11.34
N SER A 160 -5.82 -5.76 -12.29
CA SER A 160 -6.41 -6.03 -13.61
C SER A 160 -7.67 -6.91 -13.58
N ASP A 161 -7.93 -7.59 -12.48
CA ASP A 161 -9.13 -8.41 -12.30
C ASP A 161 -10.29 -7.61 -11.67
N TYR A 162 -10.09 -6.32 -11.36
CA TYR A 162 -11.15 -5.45 -10.89
C TYR A 162 -12.19 -5.25 -11.98
N VAL A 163 -13.46 -5.36 -11.62
CA VAL A 163 -14.57 -5.28 -12.56
C VAL A 163 -15.45 -4.09 -12.21
N ILE A 164 -15.67 -3.23 -13.19
CA ILE A 164 -16.61 -2.11 -13.08
C ILE A 164 -17.96 -2.58 -13.64
N HIS A 165 -18.98 -2.48 -12.82
CA HIS A 165 -20.37 -2.72 -13.19
C HIS A 165 -21.08 -1.39 -13.29
N GLN A 166 -21.96 -1.22 -14.30
CA GLN A 166 -22.72 0.02 -14.50
C GLN A 166 -23.81 0.22 -13.42
N GLU A 167 -24.22 -0.86 -12.80
CA GLU A 167 -25.19 -0.87 -11.71
C GLU A 167 -24.85 -1.95 -10.69
N ARG A 168 -25.13 -1.68 -9.41
CA ARG A 168 -24.97 -2.67 -8.34
C ARG A 168 -25.72 -3.96 -8.62
N SER A 169 -26.95 -3.86 -9.16
CA SER A 169 -27.81 -5.00 -9.49
C SER A 169 -27.18 -6.00 -10.46
N SER A 170 -26.22 -5.57 -11.27
CA SER A 170 -25.48 -6.43 -12.20
C SER A 170 -24.28 -7.16 -11.57
N VAL A 171 -23.97 -6.89 -10.29
CA VAL A 171 -22.90 -7.59 -9.57
C VAL A 171 -23.41 -8.99 -9.18
N PRO A 172 -22.72 -10.07 -9.59
CA PRO A 172 -23.14 -11.43 -9.21
C PRO A 172 -23.17 -11.59 -7.68
N PRO A 173 -24.24 -12.21 -7.09
CA PRO A 173 -24.37 -12.40 -5.64
C PRO A 173 -23.15 -13.06 -4.99
N VAL A 174 -22.46 -13.94 -5.70
CA VAL A 174 -21.24 -14.61 -5.24
C VAL A 174 -20.08 -13.65 -4.95
N ARG A 175 -20.15 -12.38 -5.41
CA ARG A 175 -19.14 -11.34 -5.11
C ARG A 175 -19.33 -10.69 -3.75
N PHE A 176 -20.49 -10.83 -3.13
CA PHE A 176 -20.79 -10.26 -1.80
C PHE A 176 -20.33 -11.23 -0.71
N HIS A 177 -19.00 -11.28 -0.49
CA HIS A 177 -18.36 -12.09 0.54
C HIS A 177 -17.15 -11.34 1.14
N ASP A 178 -16.59 -11.85 2.23
CA ASP A 178 -15.53 -11.15 2.99
C ASP A 178 -14.20 -10.98 2.22
N GLY A 179 -13.95 -11.77 1.20
CA GLY A 179 -12.76 -11.68 0.36
C GLY A 179 -12.81 -10.59 -0.70
N SER A 180 -13.98 -9.98 -0.96
CA SER A 180 -14.17 -8.88 -1.90
C SER A 180 -14.87 -7.69 -1.26
N VAL A 181 -14.71 -6.53 -1.87
CA VAL A 181 -15.43 -5.30 -1.54
C VAL A 181 -16.06 -4.75 -2.81
N ILE A 182 -17.27 -4.22 -2.67
CA ILE A 182 -17.99 -3.50 -3.72
C ILE A 182 -18.05 -2.04 -3.26
N GLN A 183 -17.51 -1.13 -4.06
CA GLN A 183 -17.45 0.29 -3.75
C GLN A 183 -18.11 1.09 -4.87
N PRO A 184 -18.81 2.20 -4.60
CA PRO A 184 -19.27 3.13 -5.64
C PRO A 184 -18.11 3.51 -6.56
N PHE A 185 -18.32 3.41 -7.87
CA PHE A 185 -17.32 3.78 -8.85
C PHE A 185 -17.58 5.19 -9.36
N ARG A 186 -16.99 6.16 -8.70
CA ARG A 186 -17.05 7.60 -9.03
C ARG A 186 -15.63 8.14 -9.20
N PRO A 187 -14.99 7.88 -10.35
CA PRO A 187 -13.62 8.35 -10.57
C PRO A 187 -13.60 9.84 -10.84
N GLU A 188 -12.60 10.53 -10.31
CA GLU A 188 -12.31 11.91 -10.67
C GLU A 188 -11.89 12.00 -12.16
N ARG A 189 -12.34 13.03 -12.86
CA ARG A 189 -12.02 13.26 -14.27
C ARG A 189 -11.57 14.71 -14.52
N GLN A 190 -10.57 14.84 -15.41
CA GLN A 190 -10.10 16.13 -15.89
C GLN A 190 -9.78 16.01 -17.39
N ASP A 191 -10.35 16.88 -18.22
CA ASP A 191 -10.12 16.93 -19.68
C ASP A 191 -10.27 15.56 -20.37
N GLY A 192 -11.29 14.77 -19.96
CA GLY A 192 -11.57 13.45 -20.50
C GLY A 192 -10.71 12.31 -19.94
N ASN A 193 -9.67 12.60 -19.18
CA ASN A 193 -8.82 11.63 -18.51
C ASN A 193 -9.32 11.32 -17.10
N PHE A 194 -8.92 10.17 -16.57
CA PHE A 194 -9.08 9.83 -15.16
C PHE A 194 -7.94 10.43 -14.35
N VAL A 195 -8.24 10.85 -13.13
CA VAL A 195 -7.29 11.44 -12.18
C VAL A 195 -7.12 10.50 -11.00
N LEU A 196 -5.89 10.26 -10.62
CA LEU A 196 -5.51 9.57 -9.38
C LEU A 196 -4.70 10.53 -8.53
N ARG A 197 -5.13 10.74 -7.29
CA ARG A 197 -4.40 11.47 -6.28
C ARG A 197 -3.78 10.48 -5.31
N GLU A 198 -2.52 10.70 -4.98
CA GLU A 198 -1.76 9.85 -4.10
C GLU A 198 -1.18 10.69 -2.96
N TYR A 199 -1.41 10.27 -1.74
CA TYR A 199 -0.84 10.86 -0.54
C TYR A 199 0.24 9.93 0.00
N TYR A 200 1.51 10.36 -0.10
CA TYR A 200 2.67 9.68 0.45
C TYR A 200 3.09 10.33 1.76
N PHE A 201 3.51 9.53 2.74
CA PHE A 201 3.95 10.05 4.03
C PHE A 201 4.97 9.15 4.72
N LEU A 202 5.85 9.77 5.51
CA LEU A 202 6.70 9.17 6.53
C LEU A 202 6.91 10.19 7.64
N GLY A 203 6.48 9.88 8.86
CA GLY A 203 6.53 10.82 9.97
C GLY A 203 5.78 12.12 9.67
N ASP A 204 6.48 13.23 9.71
CA ASP A 204 5.98 14.59 9.42
C ASP A 204 6.08 14.99 7.94
N ILE A 205 6.78 14.19 7.12
CA ILE A 205 6.86 14.45 5.67
C ILE A 205 5.59 13.95 4.98
N GLU A 206 4.95 14.85 4.27
CA GLU A 206 3.71 14.62 3.52
C GLU A 206 3.88 15.12 2.08
N ILE A 207 3.50 14.29 1.10
CA ILE A 207 3.66 14.59 -0.32
C ILE A 207 2.37 14.20 -1.03
N LEU A 208 1.82 15.14 -1.79
CA LEU A 208 0.69 14.93 -2.68
C LEU A 208 1.21 14.78 -4.11
N ASN A 209 0.82 13.68 -4.74
CA ASN A 209 1.11 13.40 -6.14
C ASN A 209 -0.20 13.26 -6.91
N THR A 210 -0.26 13.80 -8.12
CA THR A 210 -1.43 13.69 -9.01
C THR A 210 -1.00 13.10 -10.33
N GLU A 211 -1.65 12.03 -10.73
CA GLU A 211 -1.46 11.36 -12.01
C GLU A 211 -2.73 11.39 -12.85
N VAL A 212 -2.57 11.48 -14.18
CA VAL A 212 -3.69 11.40 -15.13
C VAL A 212 -3.43 10.31 -16.17
N GLY A 213 -4.51 9.67 -16.62
CA GLY A 213 -4.45 8.64 -17.64
C GLY A 213 -5.80 8.26 -18.22
N SER A 214 -5.80 7.43 -19.26
CA SER A 214 -7.01 7.02 -19.99
C SER A 214 -7.75 5.87 -19.32
N ASP A 215 -7.10 5.11 -18.44
CA ASP A 215 -7.69 3.94 -17.81
C ASP A 215 -8.47 4.30 -16.55
N PRO A 216 -9.69 3.78 -16.36
CA PRO A 216 -10.50 4.06 -15.18
C PRO A 216 -9.92 3.48 -13.87
N VAL A 217 -9.09 2.45 -13.96
CA VAL A 217 -8.27 1.93 -12.86
C VAL A 217 -6.82 2.23 -13.18
N LEU A 218 -6.37 3.44 -12.83
CA LEU A 218 -5.00 3.86 -13.11
C LEU A 218 -4.00 2.95 -12.40
N THR A 219 -3.17 2.28 -13.20
CA THR A 219 -2.00 1.53 -12.73
C THR A 219 -0.70 2.23 -13.11
N THR A 220 -0.76 3.07 -14.15
CA THR A 220 0.33 3.96 -14.58
C THR A 220 -0.32 5.18 -15.21
N GLY A 221 0.04 6.35 -14.71
CA GLY A 221 -0.41 7.64 -15.23
C GLY A 221 0.76 8.54 -15.61
N ARG A 222 0.45 9.70 -16.20
CA ARG A 222 1.39 10.79 -16.36
C ARG A 222 1.26 11.69 -15.13
N GLN A 223 2.35 11.84 -14.38
CA GLN A 223 2.42 12.79 -13.28
C GLN A 223 2.17 14.20 -13.78
N VAL A 224 1.23 14.92 -13.18
CA VAL A 224 0.91 16.32 -13.49
C VAL A 224 1.30 17.26 -12.37
N GLU A 225 1.30 16.78 -11.12
CA GLU A 225 1.67 17.53 -9.94
C GLU A 225 2.37 16.62 -8.93
N CYS A 226 3.35 17.18 -8.22
CA CYS A 226 3.93 16.56 -7.03
C CYS A 226 4.43 17.69 -6.12
N ILE A 227 3.78 17.85 -4.96
CA ILE A 227 4.02 18.92 -4.00
C ILE A 227 4.12 18.37 -2.58
N GLN A 228 4.83 19.08 -1.72
CA GLN A 228 4.85 18.83 -0.30
C GLN A 228 3.75 19.68 0.34
N ASP A 229 2.66 19.03 0.72
CA ASP A 229 1.47 19.68 1.27
C ASP A 229 0.64 18.66 2.08
N SER A 230 -0.34 19.16 2.82
CA SER A 230 -1.25 18.37 3.63
C SER A 230 -2.42 17.82 2.80
N PRO A 231 -2.81 16.55 3.01
CA PRO A 231 -3.96 15.97 2.35
C PRO A 231 -5.28 16.53 2.86
N PRO A 232 -6.41 16.29 2.15
CA PRO A 232 -7.74 16.48 2.71
C PRO A 232 -7.92 15.79 4.07
N ALA A 233 -8.75 16.36 4.94
CA ALA A 233 -8.96 15.84 6.29
C ALA A 233 -9.46 14.39 6.31
N GLU A 234 -10.31 14.03 5.36
CA GLU A 234 -10.86 12.68 5.19
C GLU A 234 -9.76 11.65 4.86
N VAL A 235 -8.79 12.03 4.02
CA VAL A 235 -7.64 11.18 3.69
C VAL A 235 -6.73 11.02 4.90
N ARG A 236 -6.48 12.11 5.64
CA ARG A 236 -5.73 12.07 6.90
C ARG A 236 -6.41 11.17 7.94
N ALA A 237 -7.73 11.25 8.07
CA ALA A 237 -8.49 10.40 8.98
C ALA A 237 -8.32 8.90 8.69
N ILE A 238 -8.15 8.50 7.41
CA ILE A 238 -7.83 7.11 7.05
C ILE A 238 -6.41 6.73 7.51
N ARG A 239 -5.42 7.62 7.31
CA ARG A 239 -4.07 7.41 7.84
C ARG A 239 -4.09 7.17 9.35
N ASP A 240 -4.82 8.02 10.09
CA ASP A 240 -4.95 7.95 11.54
C ASP A 240 -5.68 6.69 11.99
N ARG A 241 -6.81 6.34 11.34
CA ARG A 241 -7.57 5.10 11.60
C ARG A 241 -6.70 3.86 11.44
N LEU A 242 -5.90 3.81 10.38
CA LEU A 242 -4.99 2.71 10.08
C LEU A 242 -3.69 2.76 10.90
N ARG A 243 -3.45 3.86 11.63
CA ARG A 243 -2.22 4.11 12.41
C ARG A 243 -0.96 3.92 11.56
N LEU A 244 -1.00 4.51 10.36
CA LEU A 244 0.10 4.45 9.41
C LEU A 244 1.08 5.59 9.67
N ASP A 245 2.32 5.24 10.02
CA ASP A 245 3.42 6.18 10.16
C ASP A 245 4.15 6.41 8.82
N TYR A 246 4.18 5.37 8.00
CA TYR A 246 4.71 5.32 6.64
C TYR A 246 3.72 4.63 5.70
N GLY A 247 3.50 5.21 4.53
CA GLY A 247 2.63 4.60 3.55
C GLY A 247 2.22 5.50 2.40
N LYS A 248 1.19 5.01 1.69
CA LYS A 248 0.53 5.73 0.61
C LYS A 248 -0.98 5.49 0.68
N ILE A 249 -1.77 6.54 0.43
CA ILE A 249 -3.22 6.45 0.26
C ILE A 249 -3.59 6.97 -1.12
N ASP A 250 -4.32 6.15 -1.88
CA ASP A 250 -4.86 6.46 -3.20
C ASP A 250 -6.29 6.99 -3.05
N TYR A 251 -6.59 8.16 -3.63
CA TYR A 251 -7.90 8.79 -3.54
C TYR A 251 -8.23 9.60 -4.80
N GLY A 252 -9.45 10.10 -4.89
CA GLY A 252 -9.90 11.08 -5.87
C GLY A 252 -10.87 12.06 -5.25
N CYS A 253 -11.13 13.17 -5.96
CA CYS A 253 -12.04 14.22 -5.51
C CYS A 253 -13.10 14.53 -6.60
N PRO A 254 -13.94 13.55 -7.03
CA PRO A 254 -15.01 13.82 -7.97
C PRO A 254 -16.01 14.79 -7.36
N ASP A 255 -16.37 15.84 -8.11
CA ASP A 255 -17.34 16.87 -7.68
C ASP A 255 -17.04 17.50 -6.31
N GLY A 256 -15.78 17.48 -5.88
CA GLY A 256 -15.31 18.00 -4.59
C GLY A 256 -15.47 17.04 -3.40
N GLU A 257 -15.99 15.84 -3.61
CA GLU A 257 -16.12 14.81 -2.58
C GLU A 257 -14.89 13.89 -2.57
N VAL A 258 -14.29 13.68 -1.40
CA VAL A 258 -13.13 12.78 -1.26
C VAL A 258 -13.59 11.32 -1.26
N ILE A 259 -13.01 10.51 -2.16
CA ILE A 259 -13.22 9.07 -2.23
C ILE A 259 -11.87 8.38 -2.10
N VAL A 260 -11.69 7.58 -1.05
CA VAL A 260 -10.48 6.78 -0.85
C VAL A 260 -10.58 5.48 -1.60
N TYR A 261 -9.55 5.14 -2.37
CA TYR A 261 -9.52 3.94 -3.22
C TYR A 261 -8.70 2.80 -2.64
N ASP A 262 -7.54 3.10 -2.06
CA ASP A 262 -6.60 2.10 -1.53
C ASP A 262 -5.67 2.72 -0.48
N ALA A 263 -5.14 1.89 0.43
CA ALA A 263 -4.13 2.28 1.40
C ALA A 263 -3.01 1.23 1.42
N ASN A 264 -1.75 1.69 1.42
CA ASN A 264 -0.57 0.84 1.31
C ASN A 264 0.45 1.20 2.39
N LYS A 265 0.90 0.22 3.17
CA LYS A 265 2.00 0.35 4.16
C LYS A 265 3.37 -0.08 3.61
N CYS A 266 3.39 -0.81 2.49
CA CYS A 266 4.57 -1.17 1.73
C CYS A 266 4.40 -0.59 0.33
N VAL A 267 4.92 0.61 0.12
CA VAL A 267 4.71 1.37 -1.12
C VAL A 267 5.47 0.72 -2.27
N GLY A 268 4.73 0.17 -3.23
CA GLY A 268 5.30 -0.44 -4.43
C GLY A 268 5.87 0.58 -5.41
N THR A 269 6.94 0.18 -6.12
CA THR A 269 7.52 0.91 -7.25
C THR A 269 7.88 -0.07 -8.37
N ARG A 270 8.42 0.43 -9.47
CA ARG A 270 9.11 -0.43 -10.44
C ARG A 270 10.47 -0.83 -9.89
N SER A 271 10.97 -2.02 -10.29
CA SER A 271 12.30 -2.50 -9.87
C SER A 271 13.45 -1.58 -10.33
N ASN A 272 13.23 -0.80 -11.40
CA ASN A 272 14.11 0.27 -11.83
C ASN A 272 13.29 1.58 -11.85
N PRO A 273 13.23 2.32 -10.74
CA PRO A 273 12.43 3.53 -10.63
C PRO A 273 13.01 4.66 -11.47
N GLY A 274 12.13 5.41 -12.13
CA GLY A 274 12.51 6.62 -12.87
C GLY A 274 12.84 7.79 -11.93
N GLU A 275 13.37 8.88 -12.52
CA GLU A 275 13.83 10.07 -11.79
C GLU A 275 12.77 10.67 -10.85
N ALA A 276 11.51 10.71 -11.28
CA ALA A 276 10.40 11.23 -10.46
C ALA A 276 10.23 10.44 -9.16
N VAL A 277 10.30 9.10 -9.23
CA VAL A 277 10.22 8.22 -8.06
C VAL A 277 11.44 8.37 -7.16
N LEU A 278 12.63 8.57 -7.74
CA LEU A 278 13.87 8.80 -6.96
C LEU A 278 13.82 10.14 -6.23
N LYS A 279 13.27 11.20 -6.84
CA LYS A 279 13.03 12.49 -6.18
C LYS A 279 12.00 12.37 -5.06
N LEU A 280 10.90 11.67 -5.30
CA LEU A 280 9.88 11.40 -4.28
C LEU A 280 10.50 10.65 -3.08
N ALA A 281 11.27 9.58 -3.34
CA ALA A 281 11.96 8.82 -2.30
C ALA A 281 12.97 9.68 -1.51
N ALA A 282 13.68 10.58 -2.17
CA ALA A 282 14.64 11.46 -1.52
C ALA A 282 13.97 12.40 -0.51
N VAL A 283 12.83 13.00 -0.88
CA VAL A 283 12.07 13.86 0.05
C VAL A 283 11.42 13.03 1.14
N LEU A 284 10.74 11.93 0.78
CA LEU A 284 10.04 11.07 1.74
C LEU A 284 10.99 10.47 2.78
N SER A 285 12.22 10.12 2.38
CA SER A 285 13.24 9.57 3.29
C SER A 285 13.62 10.50 4.44
N GLN A 286 13.38 11.82 4.30
CA GLN A 286 13.69 12.81 5.34
C GLN A 286 12.80 12.64 6.59
N GLY A 287 11.60 12.05 6.44
CA GLY A 287 10.70 11.80 7.54
C GLY A 287 11.23 10.82 8.60
N ILE A 288 12.34 10.14 8.34
CA ILE A 288 13.03 9.32 9.35
C ILE A 288 13.54 10.16 10.54
N ASP A 289 13.82 11.45 10.30
CA ASP A 289 14.36 12.36 11.32
C ASP A 289 13.38 12.51 12.51
N THR A 290 12.06 12.54 12.25
CA THR A 290 11.01 12.54 13.28
C THR A 290 11.17 11.39 14.28
N TRP A 291 11.60 10.22 13.80
CA TRP A 291 11.76 9.00 14.61
C TRP A 291 13.06 8.95 15.37
N ILE A 292 14.11 9.57 14.84
CA ILE A 292 15.44 9.61 15.46
C ILE A 292 15.46 10.63 16.59
N GLU A 293 14.83 11.79 16.39
CA GLU A 293 14.76 12.89 17.35
C GLU A 293 13.74 12.65 18.47
N SER A 294 12.73 11.78 18.25
CA SER A 294 11.74 11.45 19.28
C SER A 294 12.37 10.68 20.44
N THR A 295 11.98 11.02 21.67
CA THR A 295 12.37 10.24 22.84
C THR A 295 11.81 8.83 22.73
N PRO A 296 12.57 7.76 23.06
CA PRO A 296 12.05 6.40 23.07
C PRO A 296 10.82 6.29 23.94
N SER A 297 9.77 5.61 23.48
CA SER A 297 8.62 5.29 24.33
C SER A 297 9.09 4.38 25.45
N SER A 298 8.94 4.84 26.68
CA SER A 298 9.27 4.11 27.92
C SER A 298 8.35 2.90 28.13
#